data_0e3862802909a8f37b772cfe5123dccd
#
_entry.id   0e3862802909a8f37b772cfe5123dccd
#
_cell.length_a   1.000
_cell.length_b   1.000
_cell.length_c   1.000
_cell.angle_alpha   90.00
_cell.angle_beta   90.00
_cell.angle_gamma   90.00
#
_symmetry.space_group_name_H-M   'P 1'
#
loop_
_entity.id
_entity.type
_entity.pdbx_description
1 polymer ?
#
loop_
_entity_poly.entity_id
_entity_poly.type
_entity_poly.pdbx_seq_one_letter_code
_entity_poly.pdbx_strand_id
1 'polypeptide(L)'
;PLWLQQWMGYTATSAGMALAPVGVFAILLSPLVGRKVGQWDPRRMATGAFIVFGVVLWMRSQFTVQTDFVHILIPTLLQGAAMAFFFIPLTTLTLAGLPPERIPAAAGLSNFVRITAGAMGTSIATTLWESRAALHHAHLTEGLVQGQGVFATTLDNLMASGLTQMQALAQVNRLIDQQAFTRAANDIFLGSAGLFLLLIGLIWLTRRPARATGAGAVDAGGAH
;
A
#
# COMPACT_ATOMS: atom_id res chain seq x y z
N PRO A 1 4.91 7.68 -2.30
CA PRO A 1 5.79 8.86 -2.24
C PRO A 1 5.98 9.54 -3.59
N LEU A 2 6.19 8.78 -4.70
CA LEU A 2 6.45 9.33 -6.03
C LEU A 2 5.33 10.27 -6.50
N TRP A 3 4.08 9.85 -6.41
CA TRP A 3 2.92 10.66 -6.78
C TRP A 3 2.85 11.99 -6.00
N LEU A 4 3.11 11.98 -4.68
CA LEU A 4 3.13 13.19 -3.85
C LEU A 4 4.22 14.17 -4.29
N GLN A 5 5.40 13.66 -4.64
CA GLN A 5 6.54 14.50 -5.03
C GLN A 5 6.42 15.02 -6.46
N GLN A 6 6.01 14.17 -7.40
CA GLN A 6 5.97 14.53 -8.83
C GLN A 6 4.74 15.35 -9.20
N TRP A 7 3.59 15.04 -8.58
CA TRP A 7 2.30 15.57 -9.04
C TRP A 7 1.58 16.46 -8.02
N MET A 8 1.88 16.31 -6.72
CA MET A 8 1.25 17.12 -5.66
C MET A 8 2.16 18.24 -5.14
N GLY A 9 3.37 18.39 -5.67
CA GLY A 9 4.31 19.45 -5.27
C GLY A 9 4.94 19.28 -3.89
N TYR A 10 4.84 18.09 -3.29
CA TYR A 10 5.47 17.81 -2.00
C TYR A 10 6.98 17.70 -2.14
N THR A 11 7.73 18.26 -1.20
CA THR A 11 9.16 17.98 -1.07
C THR A 11 9.38 16.55 -0.60
N ALA A 12 10.57 16.00 -0.82
CA ALA A 12 10.92 14.66 -0.34
C ALA A 12 10.70 14.53 1.19
N THR A 13 11.04 15.58 1.95
CA THR A 13 10.84 15.64 3.40
C THR A 13 9.36 15.62 3.78
N SER A 14 8.53 16.43 3.12
CA SER A 14 7.08 16.49 3.40
C SER A 14 6.39 15.17 3.02
N ALA A 15 6.77 14.55 1.90
CA ALA A 15 6.27 13.24 1.50
C ALA A 15 6.70 12.14 2.48
N GLY A 16 7.93 12.22 3.00
CA GLY A 16 8.43 11.34 4.04
C GLY A 16 7.66 11.48 5.35
N MET A 17 7.40 12.72 5.79
CA MET A 17 6.60 13.01 6.99
C MET A 17 5.14 12.51 6.86
N ALA A 18 4.54 12.61 5.68
CA ALA A 18 3.20 12.09 5.43
C ALA A 18 3.12 10.56 5.57
N LEU A 19 4.22 9.84 5.32
CA LEU A 19 4.30 8.38 5.38
C LEU A 19 4.96 7.83 6.65
N ALA A 20 5.71 8.66 7.38
CA ALA A 20 6.37 8.26 8.63
C ALA A 20 5.44 7.60 9.67
N PRO A 21 4.18 8.01 9.82
CA PRO A 21 3.25 7.40 10.76
C PRO A 21 3.04 5.91 10.55
N VAL A 22 3.21 5.38 9.31
CA VAL A 22 3.15 3.92 9.06
C VAL A 22 4.15 3.16 9.94
N GLY A 23 5.41 3.59 9.93
CA GLY A 23 6.47 2.96 10.72
C GLY A 23 6.26 3.13 12.22
N VAL A 24 5.91 4.33 12.65
CA VAL A 24 5.69 4.63 14.08
C VAL A 24 4.57 3.76 14.65
N PHE A 25 3.41 3.69 13.98
CA PHE A 25 2.29 2.86 14.45
C PHE A 25 2.60 1.37 14.37
N ALA A 26 3.31 0.91 13.34
CA ALA A 26 3.74 -0.48 13.25
C ALA A 26 4.64 -0.86 14.44
N ILE A 27 5.61 -0.01 14.81
CA ILE A 27 6.52 -0.26 15.95
C ILE A 27 5.75 -0.23 17.28
N LEU A 28 4.90 0.77 17.51
CA LEU A 28 4.15 0.92 18.76
C LEU A 28 3.18 -0.25 19.00
N LEU A 29 2.56 -0.79 17.95
CA LEU A 29 1.61 -1.88 18.06
C LEU A 29 2.25 -3.27 18.03
N SER A 30 3.50 -3.40 17.57
CA SER A 30 4.20 -4.69 17.47
C SER A 30 4.27 -5.46 18.81
N PRO A 31 4.61 -4.84 19.98
CA PRO A 31 4.63 -5.58 21.24
C PRO A 31 3.25 -6.06 21.68
N LEU A 32 2.20 -5.28 21.39
CA LEU A 32 0.83 -5.66 21.69
C LEU A 32 0.37 -6.87 20.87
N VAL A 33 0.68 -6.86 19.58
CA VAL A 33 0.38 -7.96 18.66
C VAL A 33 1.21 -9.19 19.01
N GLY A 34 2.50 -9.04 19.32
CA GLY A 34 3.39 -10.12 19.71
C GLY A 34 2.90 -10.88 20.93
N ARG A 35 2.38 -10.18 21.95
CA ARG A 35 1.79 -10.81 23.15
C ARG A 35 0.51 -11.59 22.85
N LYS A 36 -0.28 -11.17 21.86
CA LYS A 36 -1.57 -11.77 21.52
C LYS A 36 -1.50 -12.85 20.46
N VAL A 37 -0.43 -12.89 19.65
CA VAL A 37 -0.29 -13.87 18.55
C VAL A 37 -0.28 -15.32 19.03
N GLY A 38 0.22 -15.58 20.25
CA GLY A 38 0.19 -16.91 20.86
C GLY A 38 -1.20 -17.35 21.37
N GLN A 39 -2.09 -16.38 21.64
CA GLN A 39 -3.43 -16.63 22.19
C GLN A 39 -4.51 -16.65 21.10
N TRP A 40 -4.34 -15.84 20.07
CA TRP A 40 -5.29 -15.68 18.98
C TRP A 40 -4.89 -16.54 17.78
N ASP A 41 -5.87 -16.90 16.97
CA ASP A 41 -5.62 -17.60 15.71
C ASP A 41 -4.89 -16.61 14.74
N PRO A 42 -3.62 -16.90 14.33
CA PRO A 42 -2.88 -16.02 13.45
C PRO A 42 -3.58 -15.73 12.12
N ARG A 43 -4.44 -16.64 11.64
CA ARG A 43 -5.24 -16.44 10.43
C ARG A 43 -6.27 -15.35 10.60
N ARG A 44 -6.94 -15.29 11.76
CA ARG A 44 -7.93 -14.25 12.05
C ARG A 44 -7.25 -12.88 12.12
N MET A 45 -6.06 -12.82 12.73
CA MET A 45 -5.28 -11.60 12.80
C MET A 45 -4.85 -11.12 11.41
N ALA A 46 -4.32 -12.03 10.58
CA ALA A 46 -3.93 -11.71 9.22
C ALA A 46 -5.14 -11.34 8.33
N THR A 47 -6.30 -12.00 8.52
CA THR A 47 -7.54 -11.63 7.83
C THR A 47 -7.97 -10.21 8.19
N GLY A 48 -7.92 -9.84 9.47
CA GLY A 48 -8.19 -8.47 9.92
C GLY A 48 -7.25 -7.47 9.27
N ALA A 49 -5.94 -7.78 9.21
CA ALA A 49 -4.96 -6.94 8.53
C ALA A 49 -5.26 -6.79 7.02
N PHE A 50 -5.61 -7.86 6.32
CA PHE A 50 -5.97 -7.81 4.91
C PHE A 50 -7.22 -6.96 4.64
N ILE A 51 -8.23 -7.05 5.50
CA ILE A 51 -9.42 -6.19 5.41
C ILE A 51 -9.02 -4.72 5.57
N VAL A 52 -8.20 -4.41 6.58
CA VAL A 52 -7.75 -3.03 6.81
C VAL A 52 -6.89 -2.53 5.64
N PHE A 53 -5.99 -3.35 5.08
CA PHE A 53 -5.25 -2.98 3.86
C PHE A 53 -6.19 -2.74 2.68
N GLY A 54 -7.21 -3.59 2.48
CA GLY A 54 -8.22 -3.38 1.44
C GLY A 54 -8.94 -2.05 1.60
N VAL A 55 -9.38 -1.72 2.83
CA VAL A 55 -10.04 -0.43 3.15
C VAL A 55 -9.10 0.74 2.92
N VAL A 56 -7.84 0.66 3.38
CA VAL A 56 -6.83 1.72 3.18
C VAL A 56 -6.59 1.97 1.69
N LEU A 57 -6.45 0.93 0.90
CA LEU A 57 -6.24 1.05 -0.54
C LEU A 57 -7.48 1.58 -1.25
N TRP A 58 -8.67 1.17 -0.82
CA TRP A 58 -9.91 1.75 -1.29
C TRP A 58 -10.01 3.25 -0.94
N MET A 59 -9.67 3.66 0.28
CA MET A 59 -9.61 5.09 0.64
C MET A 59 -8.64 5.86 -0.27
N ARG A 60 -7.46 5.29 -0.55
CA ARG A 60 -6.46 5.90 -1.45
C ARG A 60 -6.92 5.95 -2.90
N SER A 61 -7.77 5.04 -3.35
CA SER A 61 -8.35 5.08 -4.71
C SER A 61 -9.33 6.24 -4.91
N GLN A 62 -9.69 6.96 -3.85
CA GLN A 62 -10.52 8.18 -3.91
C GLN A 62 -9.70 9.47 -3.92
N PHE A 63 -8.37 9.38 -3.98
CA PHE A 63 -7.51 10.57 -3.98
C PHE A 63 -7.69 11.37 -5.25
N THR A 64 -7.68 12.70 -5.08
CA THR A 64 -7.72 13.68 -6.14
C THR A 64 -6.48 14.56 -6.07
N VAL A 65 -6.25 15.37 -7.09
CA VAL A 65 -5.16 16.36 -7.11
C VAL A 65 -5.31 17.45 -6.04
N GLN A 66 -6.47 17.53 -5.40
CA GLN A 66 -6.81 18.49 -4.34
C GLN A 66 -6.89 17.83 -2.96
N THR A 67 -6.41 16.59 -2.83
CA THR A 67 -6.49 15.85 -1.56
C THR A 67 -5.61 16.51 -0.51
N ASP A 68 -6.22 16.87 0.62
CA ASP A 68 -5.55 17.49 1.76
C ASP A 68 -4.63 16.52 2.50
N PHE A 69 -3.65 17.06 3.21
CA PHE A 69 -2.71 16.30 4.04
C PHE A 69 -3.41 15.37 5.04
N VAL A 70 -4.50 15.81 5.67
CA VAL A 70 -5.27 15.01 6.64
C VAL A 70 -5.89 13.78 5.98
N HIS A 71 -6.40 13.91 4.76
CA HIS A 71 -6.96 12.80 4.00
C HIS A 71 -5.89 11.77 3.59
N ILE A 72 -4.63 12.18 3.46
CA ILE A 72 -3.49 11.28 3.24
C ILE A 72 -3.07 10.60 4.54
N LEU A 73 -3.14 11.33 5.66
CA LEU A 73 -2.68 10.88 6.97
C LEU A 73 -3.54 9.73 7.53
N ILE A 74 -4.87 9.81 7.41
CA ILE A 74 -5.80 8.82 7.97
C ILE A 74 -5.53 7.41 7.42
N PRO A 75 -5.53 7.16 6.10
CA PRO A 75 -5.19 5.84 5.57
C PRO A 75 -3.76 5.41 5.90
N THR A 76 -2.84 6.37 6.07
CA THR A 76 -1.46 6.09 6.46
C THR A 76 -1.36 5.57 7.90
N LEU A 77 -2.09 6.14 8.84
CA LEU A 77 -2.19 5.66 10.22
C LEU A 77 -2.80 4.25 10.29
N LEU A 78 -3.91 4.03 9.59
CA LEU A 78 -4.56 2.72 9.50
C LEU A 78 -3.63 1.67 8.89
N GLN A 79 -2.86 2.03 7.87
CA GLN A 79 -1.87 1.14 7.25
C GLN A 79 -0.78 0.74 8.24
N GLY A 80 -0.29 1.66 9.06
CA GLY A 80 0.70 1.38 10.10
C GLY A 80 0.19 0.36 11.13
N ALA A 81 -1.06 0.52 11.57
CA ALA A 81 -1.69 -0.46 12.44
C ALA A 81 -1.82 -1.83 11.77
N ALA A 82 -2.32 -1.87 10.53
CA ALA A 82 -2.46 -3.11 9.78
C ALA A 82 -1.13 -3.84 9.57
N MET A 83 -0.03 -3.11 9.41
CA MET A 83 1.30 -3.68 9.22
C MET A 83 1.75 -4.56 10.38
N ALA A 84 1.52 -4.14 11.64
CA ALA A 84 1.83 -4.95 12.81
C ALA A 84 1.01 -6.24 12.84
N PHE A 85 -0.30 -6.15 12.54
CA PHE A 85 -1.21 -7.30 12.48
C PHE A 85 -1.00 -8.19 11.26
N PHE A 86 -0.21 -7.76 10.28
CA PHE A 86 0.14 -8.53 9.09
C PHE A 86 1.45 -9.31 9.28
N PHE A 87 2.55 -8.61 9.59
CA PHE A 87 3.89 -9.23 9.57
C PHE A 87 4.07 -10.28 10.66
N ILE A 88 3.63 -10.02 11.89
CA ILE A 88 3.87 -10.91 13.02
C ILE A 88 3.10 -12.25 12.85
N PRO A 89 1.78 -12.25 12.58
CA PRO A 89 1.06 -13.49 12.37
C PRO A 89 1.52 -14.25 11.12
N LEU A 90 1.85 -13.54 10.04
CA LEU A 90 2.32 -14.17 8.79
C LEU A 90 3.64 -14.89 9.00
N THR A 91 4.60 -14.28 9.70
CA THR A 91 5.87 -14.92 10.06
C THR A 91 5.64 -16.15 10.93
N THR A 92 4.74 -16.05 11.90
CA THR A 92 4.36 -17.19 12.76
C THR A 92 3.77 -18.33 11.95
N LEU A 93 2.89 -18.03 10.98
CA LEU A 93 2.30 -19.06 10.08
C LEU A 93 3.36 -19.68 9.19
N THR A 94 4.28 -18.90 8.66
CA THR A 94 5.33 -19.39 7.74
C THR A 94 6.31 -20.34 8.43
N LEU A 95 6.62 -20.07 9.71
CA LEU A 95 7.58 -20.88 10.49
C LEU A 95 6.91 -21.97 11.32
N ALA A 96 5.58 -22.04 11.31
CA ALA A 96 4.83 -23.02 12.12
C ALA A 96 5.14 -24.46 11.69
N GLY A 97 5.37 -25.31 12.69
CA GLY A 97 5.60 -26.75 12.48
C GLY A 97 6.99 -27.13 12.00
N LEU A 98 7.93 -26.17 11.94
CA LEU A 98 9.32 -26.45 11.63
C LEU A 98 10.10 -26.80 12.90
N PRO A 99 11.04 -27.79 12.83
CA PRO A 99 11.95 -28.08 13.92
C PRO A 99 12.89 -26.88 14.16
N PRO A 100 13.31 -26.63 15.42
CA PRO A 100 14.12 -25.44 15.79
C PRO A 100 15.38 -25.24 14.93
N GLU A 101 16.01 -26.32 14.54
CA GLU A 101 17.26 -26.31 13.74
C GLU A 101 17.04 -25.77 12.33
N ARG A 102 15.81 -25.86 11.79
CA ARG A 102 15.46 -25.39 10.45
C ARG A 102 14.88 -23.97 10.42
N ILE A 103 14.51 -23.42 11.57
CA ILE A 103 13.92 -22.08 11.66
C ILE A 103 14.83 -20.99 11.04
N PRO A 104 16.16 -20.94 11.32
CA PRO A 104 17.01 -19.91 10.73
C PRO A 104 17.07 -19.96 9.20
N ALA A 105 17.19 -21.16 8.64
CA ALA A 105 17.22 -21.35 7.18
C ALA A 105 15.87 -20.99 6.53
N ALA A 106 14.75 -21.39 7.14
CA ALA A 106 13.42 -21.07 6.66
C ALA A 106 13.11 -19.56 6.75
N ALA A 107 13.56 -18.90 7.82
CA ALA A 107 13.43 -17.44 7.97
C ALA A 107 14.25 -16.70 6.91
N GLY A 108 15.47 -17.15 6.62
CA GLY A 108 16.32 -16.60 5.56
C GLY A 108 15.66 -16.74 4.18
N LEU A 109 15.17 -17.93 3.85
CA LEU A 109 14.47 -18.20 2.59
C LEU A 109 13.18 -17.35 2.47
N SER A 110 12.39 -17.29 3.53
CA SER A 110 11.16 -16.47 3.57
C SER A 110 11.48 -14.99 3.35
N ASN A 111 12.55 -14.48 3.97
CA ASN A 111 12.97 -13.10 3.79
C ASN A 111 13.46 -12.83 2.35
N PHE A 112 14.22 -13.76 1.76
CA PHE A 112 14.66 -13.69 0.36
C PHE A 112 13.47 -13.62 -0.59
N VAL A 113 12.51 -14.54 -0.45
CA VAL A 113 11.29 -14.56 -1.27
C VAL A 113 10.50 -13.27 -1.11
N ARG A 114 10.36 -12.77 0.12
CA ARG A 114 9.65 -11.51 0.40
C ARG A 114 10.30 -10.30 -0.28
N ILE A 115 11.62 -10.18 -0.21
CA ILE A 115 12.35 -9.07 -0.84
C ILE A 115 12.24 -9.15 -2.36
N THR A 116 12.45 -10.34 -2.93
CA THR A 116 12.35 -10.57 -4.38
C THR A 116 10.94 -10.29 -4.89
N ALA A 117 9.92 -10.82 -4.21
CA ALA A 117 8.51 -10.56 -4.57
C ALA A 117 8.15 -9.08 -4.43
N GLY A 118 8.71 -8.39 -3.42
CA GLY A 118 8.55 -6.95 -3.24
C GLY A 118 9.13 -6.15 -4.41
N ALA A 119 10.34 -6.49 -4.85
CA ALA A 119 10.98 -5.86 -6.00
C ALA A 119 10.18 -6.08 -7.30
N MET A 120 9.73 -7.32 -7.55
CA MET A 120 8.88 -7.64 -8.70
C MET A 120 7.54 -6.89 -8.63
N GLY A 121 6.90 -6.88 -7.47
CA GLY A 121 5.64 -6.18 -7.26
C GLY A 121 5.77 -4.66 -7.49
N THR A 122 6.86 -4.05 -7.04
CA THR A 122 7.14 -2.64 -7.31
C THR A 122 7.32 -2.36 -8.80
N SER A 123 8.09 -3.19 -9.51
CA SER A 123 8.29 -3.06 -10.95
C SER A 123 6.98 -3.18 -11.73
N ILE A 124 6.17 -4.20 -11.41
CA ILE A 124 4.85 -4.39 -12.04
C ILE A 124 3.94 -3.19 -11.76
N ALA A 125 3.89 -2.72 -10.51
CA ALA A 125 3.05 -1.59 -10.13
C ALA A 125 3.45 -0.30 -10.85
N THR A 126 4.77 -0.04 -11.00
CA THR A 126 5.27 1.14 -11.72
C THR A 126 4.93 1.07 -13.21
N THR A 127 5.16 -0.09 -13.85
CA THR A 127 4.82 -0.28 -15.26
C THR A 127 3.31 -0.13 -15.52
N LEU A 128 2.48 -0.70 -14.65
CA LEU A 128 1.01 -0.54 -14.73
C LEU A 128 0.60 0.92 -14.53
N TRP A 129 1.24 1.63 -13.61
CA TRP A 129 0.96 3.05 -13.36
C TRP A 129 1.24 3.90 -14.61
N GLU A 130 2.40 3.72 -15.24
CA GLU A 130 2.77 4.42 -16.48
C GLU A 130 1.83 4.06 -17.63
N SER A 131 1.53 2.78 -17.82
CA SER A 131 0.63 2.32 -18.89
C SER A 131 -0.79 2.86 -18.70
N ARG A 132 -1.31 2.86 -17.46
CA ARG A 132 -2.63 3.42 -17.16
C ARG A 132 -2.66 4.94 -17.28
N ALA A 133 -1.56 5.62 -16.90
CA ALA A 133 -1.44 7.06 -17.07
C ALA A 133 -1.49 7.45 -18.55
N ALA A 134 -0.79 6.71 -19.42
CA ALA A 134 -0.84 6.92 -20.85
C ALA A 134 -2.26 6.75 -21.44
N LEU A 135 -2.99 5.71 -20.97
CA LEU A 135 -4.38 5.48 -21.37
C LEU A 135 -5.30 6.62 -20.93
N HIS A 136 -5.20 7.03 -19.65
CA HIS A 136 -6.00 8.14 -19.13
C HIS A 136 -5.64 9.47 -19.79
N HIS A 137 -4.37 9.70 -20.11
CA HIS A 137 -3.93 10.89 -20.86
C HIS A 137 -4.59 10.94 -22.25
N ALA A 138 -4.60 9.82 -22.99
CA ALA A 138 -5.25 9.74 -24.30
C ALA A 138 -6.75 10.06 -24.21
N HIS A 139 -7.46 9.44 -23.27
CA HIS A 139 -8.89 9.69 -23.07
C HIS A 139 -9.19 11.14 -22.65
N LEU A 140 -8.36 11.75 -21.81
CA LEU A 140 -8.52 13.15 -21.42
C LEU A 140 -8.30 14.09 -22.60
N THR A 141 -7.31 13.80 -23.43
CA THR A 141 -6.99 14.58 -24.63
C THR A 141 -8.13 14.48 -25.67
N GLU A 142 -8.67 13.28 -25.92
CA GLU A 142 -9.84 13.08 -26.78
C GLU A 142 -11.04 13.88 -26.28
N GLY A 143 -11.30 13.88 -24.97
CA GLY A 143 -12.37 14.67 -24.35
C GLY A 143 -12.20 16.18 -24.54
N LEU A 144 -10.96 16.68 -24.55
CA LEU A 144 -10.66 18.09 -24.82
C LEU A 144 -10.91 18.47 -26.28
N VAL A 145 -10.59 17.58 -27.22
CA VAL A 145 -10.86 17.79 -28.66
C VAL A 145 -12.38 17.86 -28.91
N GLN A 146 -13.17 17.04 -28.24
CA GLN A 146 -14.64 17.08 -28.31
C GLN A 146 -15.22 18.33 -27.61
N GLY A 147 -14.57 18.83 -26.56
CA GLY A 147 -14.95 20.04 -25.83
C GLY A 147 -14.19 21.30 -26.27
N GLN A 148 -14.03 21.53 -27.57
CA GLN A 148 -13.19 22.61 -28.15
C GLN A 148 -13.37 23.99 -27.49
N GLY A 149 -14.58 24.35 -27.05
CA GLY A 149 -14.86 25.63 -26.41
C GLY A 149 -14.15 25.79 -25.05
N VAL A 150 -14.14 24.77 -24.20
CA VAL A 150 -13.50 24.81 -22.88
C VAL A 150 -11.98 24.86 -23.01
N PHE A 151 -11.43 24.11 -23.93
CA PHE A 151 -9.99 24.11 -24.18
C PHE A 151 -9.52 25.48 -24.70
N ALA A 152 -10.21 26.05 -25.71
CA ALA A 152 -9.91 27.38 -26.25
C ALA A 152 -9.98 28.45 -25.16
N THR A 153 -11.07 28.48 -24.39
CA THR A 153 -11.24 29.44 -23.28
C THR A 153 -10.13 29.31 -22.22
N THR A 154 -9.74 28.08 -21.88
CA THR A 154 -8.63 27.86 -20.92
C THR A 154 -7.30 28.36 -21.48
N LEU A 155 -7.04 28.08 -22.74
CA LEU A 155 -5.82 28.55 -23.43
C LEU A 155 -5.77 30.08 -23.49
N ASP A 156 -6.89 30.73 -23.86
CA ASP A 156 -7.01 32.17 -23.93
C ASP A 156 -6.82 32.83 -22.56
N ASN A 157 -7.39 32.27 -21.50
CA ASN A 157 -7.19 32.73 -20.13
C ASN A 157 -5.73 32.65 -19.67
N LEU A 158 -5.03 31.55 -20.01
CA LEU A 158 -3.62 31.39 -19.71
C LEU A 158 -2.75 32.37 -20.50
N MET A 159 -3.07 32.63 -21.76
CA MET A 159 -2.38 33.65 -22.57
C MET A 159 -2.67 35.06 -22.05
N ALA A 160 -3.88 35.35 -21.63
CA ALA A 160 -4.26 36.63 -21.02
C ALA A 160 -3.52 36.87 -19.69
N SER A 161 -3.10 35.81 -18.99
CA SER A 161 -2.25 35.92 -17.79
C SER A 161 -0.77 36.18 -18.08
N GLY A 162 -0.39 36.37 -19.35
CA GLY A 162 0.98 36.71 -19.77
C GLY A 162 1.83 35.53 -20.24
N LEU A 163 1.25 34.33 -20.36
CA LEU A 163 1.94 33.17 -20.91
C LEU A 163 1.97 33.22 -22.44
N THR A 164 3.07 32.81 -23.05
CA THR A 164 3.10 32.55 -24.49
C THR A 164 2.24 31.33 -24.83
N GLN A 165 1.77 31.20 -26.06
CA GLN A 165 0.96 30.07 -26.51
C GLN A 165 1.65 28.72 -26.19
N MET A 166 2.96 28.62 -26.40
CA MET A 166 3.72 27.41 -26.09
C MET A 166 3.73 27.10 -24.57
N GLN A 167 3.89 28.11 -23.74
CA GLN A 167 3.84 27.96 -22.27
C GLN A 167 2.44 27.58 -21.80
N ALA A 168 1.39 28.17 -22.38
CA ALA A 168 0.01 27.84 -22.05
C ALA A 168 -0.33 26.40 -22.42
N LEU A 169 0.07 25.93 -23.61
CA LEU A 169 -0.07 24.52 -24.01
C LEU A 169 0.70 23.57 -23.09
N ALA A 170 1.93 23.90 -22.74
CA ALA A 170 2.72 23.10 -21.82
C ALA A 170 2.06 23.01 -20.42
N GLN A 171 1.46 24.11 -19.95
CA GLN A 171 0.73 24.13 -18.69
C GLN A 171 -0.53 23.25 -18.74
N VAL A 172 -1.31 23.32 -19.82
CA VAL A 172 -2.48 22.45 -20.03
C VAL A 172 -2.05 20.98 -20.05
N ASN A 173 -1.02 20.64 -20.81
CA ASN A 173 -0.49 19.26 -20.88
C ASN A 173 -0.09 18.76 -19.48
N ARG A 174 0.59 19.59 -18.68
CA ARG A 174 0.96 19.24 -17.31
C ARG A 174 -0.25 18.96 -16.42
N LEU A 175 -1.35 19.72 -16.58
CA LEU A 175 -2.61 19.47 -15.84
C LEU A 175 -3.26 18.15 -16.27
N ILE A 176 -3.22 17.83 -17.57
CA ILE A 176 -3.70 16.55 -18.09
C ILE A 176 -2.88 15.40 -17.52
N ASP A 177 -1.56 15.51 -17.54
CA ASP A 177 -0.65 14.51 -16.98
C ASP A 177 -0.93 14.29 -15.48
N GLN A 178 -1.06 15.39 -14.72
CA GLN A 178 -1.38 15.31 -13.29
C GLN A 178 -2.68 14.54 -13.02
N GLN A 179 -3.72 14.78 -13.80
CA GLN A 179 -4.99 14.06 -13.69
C GLN A 179 -4.85 12.59 -14.15
N ALA A 180 -4.14 12.35 -15.24
CA ALA A 180 -3.93 11.01 -15.79
C ALA A 180 -3.16 10.12 -14.80
N PHE A 181 -2.05 10.61 -14.25
CA PHE A 181 -1.25 9.88 -13.26
C PHE A 181 -1.99 9.69 -11.93
N THR A 182 -2.85 10.63 -11.52
CA THR A 182 -3.69 10.47 -10.34
C THR A 182 -4.74 9.38 -10.55
N ARG A 183 -5.45 9.37 -11.68
CA ARG A 183 -6.41 8.32 -12.03
C ARG A 183 -5.74 6.95 -12.13
N ALA A 184 -4.56 6.89 -12.76
CA ALA A 184 -3.79 5.66 -12.85
C ALA A 184 -3.39 5.12 -11.47
N ALA A 185 -3.00 5.98 -10.53
CA ALA A 185 -2.73 5.58 -9.16
C ALA A 185 -3.99 5.04 -8.45
N ASN A 186 -5.13 5.68 -8.66
CA ASN A 186 -6.41 5.23 -8.11
C ASN A 186 -6.82 3.84 -8.64
N ASP A 187 -6.62 3.57 -9.93
CA ASP A 187 -6.87 2.25 -10.53
C ASP A 187 -6.03 1.17 -9.87
N ILE A 188 -4.73 1.45 -9.64
CA ILE A 188 -3.81 0.51 -9.01
C ILE A 188 -4.20 0.28 -7.54
N PHE A 189 -4.56 1.32 -6.81
CA PHE A 189 -5.02 1.19 -5.43
C PHE A 189 -6.29 0.35 -5.35
N LEU A 190 -7.26 0.57 -6.25
CA LEU A 190 -8.49 -0.21 -6.30
C LEU A 190 -8.23 -1.67 -6.67
N GLY A 191 -7.41 -1.92 -7.69
CA GLY A 191 -7.00 -3.27 -8.08
C GLY A 191 -6.27 -4.01 -6.95
N SER A 192 -5.38 -3.31 -6.25
CA SER A 192 -4.67 -3.84 -5.09
C SER A 192 -5.61 -4.12 -3.90
N ALA A 193 -6.62 -3.28 -3.67
CA ALA A 193 -7.64 -3.54 -2.66
C ALA A 193 -8.38 -4.85 -2.94
N GLY A 194 -8.79 -5.08 -4.20
CA GLY A 194 -9.38 -6.34 -4.65
C GLY A 194 -8.46 -7.55 -4.43
N LEU A 195 -7.17 -7.38 -4.73
CA LEU A 195 -6.17 -8.42 -4.51
C LEU A 195 -6.06 -8.81 -3.03
N PHE A 196 -6.05 -7.85 -2.10
CA PHE A 196 -6.02 -8.14 -0.67
C PHE A 196 -7.26 -8.92 -0.21
N LEU A 197 -8.44 -8.64 -0.77
CA LEU A 197 -9.66 -9.40 -0.48
C LEU A 197 -9.54 -10.85 -0.99
N LEU A 198 -8.94 -11.07 -2.17
CA LEU A 198 -8.67 -12.42 -2.69
C LEU A 198 -7.67 -13.18 -1.81
N LEU A 199 -6.65 -12.52 -1.26
CA LEU A 199 -5.67 -13.13 -0.36
C LEU A 199 -6.30 -13.62 0.95
N ILE A 200 -7.45 -13.07 1.38
CA ILE A 200 -8.21 -13.60 2.52
C ILE A 200 -8.61 -15.06 2.25
N GLY A 201 -9.12 -15.36 1.05
CA GLY A 201 -9.44 -16.74 0.67
C GLY A 201 -8.23 -17.66 0.72
N LEU A 202 -7.08 -17.19 0.24
CA LEU A 202 -5.84 -17.94 0.21
C LEU A 202 -5.33 -18.27 1.63
N ILE A 203 -5.40 -17.32 2.58
CA ILE A 203 -4.93 -17.58 3.95
C ILE A 203 -5.76 -18.64 4.67
N TRP A 204 -7.04 -18.78 4.32
CA TRP A 204 -7.90 -19.81 4.91
C TRP A 204 -7.63 -21.21 4.35
N LEU A 205 -6.94 -21.34 3.20
CA LEU A 205 -6.44 -22.59 2.66
C LEU A 205 -5.20 -23.11 3.43
N THR A 206 -4.49 -22.27 4.18
CA THR A 206 -3.32 -22.71 4.95
C THR A 206 -3.77 -23.59 6.13
N ARG A 207 -2.96 -24.54 6.58
CA ARG A 207 -3.27 -25.38 7.75
C ARG A 207 -3.18 -24.56 9.05
N ARG A 208 -4.04 -24.84 10.01
CA ARG A 208 -3.92 -24.22 11.34
C ARG A 208 -2.59 -24.66 11.98
N PRO A 209 -1.77 -23.73 12.51
CA PRO A 209 -0.65 -24.13 13.36
C PRO A 209 -1.23 -24.91 14.55
N ALA A 210 -0.64 -26.09 14.83
CA ALA A 210 -0.97 -26.81 16.05
C ALA A 210 -0.71 -25.84 17.23
N ARG A 211 -1.71 -25.66 18.11
CA ARG A 211 -1.47 -24.98 19.39
C ARG A 211 -0.28 -25.68 20.00
N ALA A 212 0.77 -24.95 20.38
CA ALA A 212 1.80 -25.43 21.27
C ALA A 212 1.07 -25.87 22.55
N THR A 213 0.71 -27.14 22.62
CA THR A 213 0.33 -27.79 23.88
C THR A 213 1.53 -27.57 24.76
N GLY A 214 1.32 -26.84 25.87
CA GLY A 214 2.36 -26.39 26.78
C GLY A 214 3.46 -27.42 26.93
N ALA A 215 4.69 -26.99 26.69
CA ALA A 215 5.86 -27.73 27.09
C ALA A 215 5.66 -28.17 28.53
N GLY A 216 5.74 -29.45 28.77
CA GLY A 216 5.41 -30.11 30.02
C GLY A 216 5.95 -29.34 31.21
N ALA A 217 5.11 -29.16 32.20
CA ALA A 217 5.57 -28.96 33.53
C ALA A 217 6.68 -29.98 33.79
N VAL A 218 7.90 -29.50 33.87
CA VAL A 218 9.01 -30.32 34.36
C VAL A 218 8.62 -30.64 35.78
N ASP A 219 8.25 -31.90 35.96
CA ASP A 219 7.93 -32.49 37.25
C ASP A 219 9.22 -32.39 38.09
N ALA A 220 9.32 -31.33 38.89
CA ALA A 220 10.35 -31.16 39.90
C ALA A 220 9.91 -31.90 41.16
N GLY A 221 9.79 -33.21 41.02
CA GLY A 221 9.38 -34.09 42.11
C GLY A 221 10.21 -35.38 42.10
N GLY A 222 11.30 -35.41 42.82
CA GLY A 222 12.07 -36.66 43.00
C GLY A 222 13.49 -36.46 43.50
N ALA A 223 13.64 -35.77 44.62
CA ALA A 223 14.83 -35.94 45.43
C ALA A 223 14.52 -36.91 46.58
N HIS A 224 15.08 -38.09 46.51
CA HIS A 224 15.50 -38.89 47.68
C HIS A 224 16.81 -39.56 47.33
#